data_127d73a7b6ff3b8cce3334e913b676c5
#
_entry.id   127d73a7b6ff3b8cce3334e913b676c5
#
_cell.length_a   1.000
_cell.length_b   1.000
_cell.length_c   1.000
_cell.angle_alpha   90.00
_cell.angle_beta   90.00
_cell.angle_gamma   90.00
#
_symmetry.space_group_name_H-M   'P 1'
#
loop_
_entity.id
_entity.type
_entity.pdbx_description
1 polymer ?
#
loop_
_entity_poly.entity_id
_entity_poly.type
_entity_poly.pdbx_seq_one_letter_code
_entity_poly.pdbx_strand_id
1 'polypeptide(L)'
;MIIDIHAHLWGGQYAENKAEIVRACQRHGLTRCYISGLGAFQPDPEEIAELNREVYRFQREEPGLIQGYAYVNPNHGNALAVLQRCVE
;
A
#
# COMPACT_ATOMS: atom_id res chain seq x y z
N MET A 1 -16.59 11.16 -10.78
CA MET A 1 -15.83 10.31 -9.86
C MET A 1 -14.64 9.72 -10.61
N ILE A 2 -13.45 9.87 -10.05
CA ILE A 2 -12.23 9.31 -10.64
C ILE A 2 -11.58 8.39 -9.61
N ILE A 3 -11.31 7.16 -10.01
CA ILE A 3 -10.69 6.15 -9.14
C ILE A 3 -9.41 5.65 -9.82
N ASP A 4 -8.29 5.73 -9.11
CA ASP A 4 -7.03 5.12 -9.56
C ASP A 4 -6.91 3.75 -8.88
N ILE A 5 -6.79 2.70 -9.67
CA ILE A 5 -6.74 1.33 -9.16
C ILE A 5 -5.31 0.78 -9.11
N HIS A 6 -4.31 1.55 -9.44
CA HIS A 6 -2.94 1.04 -9.49
C HIS A 6 -1.92 2.14 -9.17
N ALA A 7 -1.59 2.31 -7.89
CA ALA A 7 -0.54 3.20 -7.43
C ALA A 7 0.34 2.47 -6.42
N HIS A 8 1.51 3.01 -6.14
CA HIS A 8 2.48 2.38 -5.25
C HIS A 8 2.95 3.32 -4.16
N LEU A 9 3.12 2.77 -2.96
CA LEU A 9 3.77 3.43 -1.84
C LEU A 9 5.16 2.79 -1.69
N TRP A 10 6.21 3.59 -1.91
CA TRP A 10 7.59 3.08 -1.86
C TRP A 10 8.01 2.82 -0.43
N GLY A 11 8.57 1.64 -0.19
CA GLY A 11 9.05 1.23 1.13
C GLY A 11 10.16 2.14 1.63
N GLY A 12 10.09 2.50 2.89
CA GLY A 12 11.09 3.36 3.52
C GLY A 12 10.97 4.85 3.22
N GLN A 13 9.96 5.25 2.43
CA GLN A 13 9.74 6.66 2.07
C GLN A 13 8.32 7.10 2.39
N TYR A 14 7.80 6.62 3.49
CA TYR A 14 6.39 6.77 3.83
C TYR A 14 5.92 8.23 3.83
N ALA A 15 6.57 9.09 4.60
CA ALA A 15 6.10 10.47 4.77
C ALA A 15 6.12 11.25 3.46
N GLU A 16 7.20 11.15 2.70
CA GLU A 16 7.35 11.85 1.42
C GLU A 16 6.37 11.32 0.38
N ASN A 17 6.28 10.02 0.26
CA ASN A 17 5.44 9.36 -0.73
C ASN A 17 3.96 9.59 -0.43
N LYS A 18 3.56 9.50 0.83
CA LYS A 18 2.20 9.79 1.24
C LYS A 18 1.80 11.22 0.83
N ALA A 19 2.65 12.20 1.12
CA ALA A 19 2.38 13.59 0.79
C ALA A 19 2.21 13.78 -0.72
N GLU A 20 3.05 13.13 -1.52
CA GLU A 20 2.96 13.22 -2.98
C GLU A 20 1.67 12.59 -3.52
N ILE A 21 1.30 11.43 -3.01
CA ILE A 21 0.08 10.72 -3.44
C ILE A 21 -1.16 11.53 -3.08
N VAL A 22 -1.25 12.03 -1.85
CA VAL A 22 -2.40 12.83 -1.42
C VAL A 22 -2.52 14.10 -2.26
N ARG A 23 -1.39 14.75 -2.53
CA ARG A 23 -1.35 15.95 -3.36
C ARG A 23 -1.82 15.68 -4.78
N ALA A 24 -1.38 14.55 -5.37
CA ALA A 24 -1.81 14.15 -6.69
C ALA A 24 -3.31 13.85 -6.73
N CYS A 25 -3.83 13.18 -5.71
CA CYS A 25 -5.26 12.92 -5.61
C CYS A 25 -6.07 14.20 -5.56
N GLN A 26 -5.62 15.18 -4.78
CA GLN A 26 -6.29 16.47 -4.68
C GLN A 26 -6.24 17.24 -5.99
N ARG A 27 -5.07 17.25 -6.64
CA ARG A 27 -4.88 17.97 -7.91
C ARG A 27 -5.76 17.43 -9.02
N HIS A 28 -5.93 16.13 -9.11
CA HIS A 28 -6.65 15.48 -10.20
C HIS A 28 -8.06 15.06 -9.83
N GLY A 29 -8.52 15.42 -8.65
CA GLY A 29 -9.89 15.11 -8.23
C GLY A 29 -10.18 13.63 -8.04
N LEU A 30 -9.16 12.83 -7.62
CA LEU A 30 -9.39 11.42 -7.36
C LEU A 30 -10.25 11.24 -6.11
N THR A 31 -11.30 10.45 -6.26
CA THR A 31 -12.20 10.10 -5.16
C THR A 31 -11.62 8.98 -4.31
N ARG A 32 -10.90 8.07 -4.95
CA ARG A 32 -10.29 6.93 -4.29
C ARG A 32 -9.05 6.48 -5.03
N CYS A 33 -8.05 6.02 -4.29
CA CYS A 33 -6.80 5.52 -4.84
C CYS A 33 -6.48 4.18 -4.18
N TYR A 34 -6.25 3.16 -5.00
CA TYR A 34 -5.87 1.82 -4.53
C TYR A 34 -4.35 1.69 -4.68
N ILE A 35 -3.68 1.36 -3.57
CA ILE A 35 -2.21 1.32 -3.55
C ILE A 35 -1.69 -0.02 -3.03
N SER A 36 -0.50 -0.39 -3.51
CA SER A 36 0.28 -1.48 -2.95
C SER A 36 1.66 -1.00 -2.57
N GLY A 37 2.30 -1.69 -1.63
CA GLY A 37 3.69 -1.42 -1.30
C GLY A 37 4.60 -1.83 -2.45
N LEU A 38 5.71 -1.13 -2.60
CA LEU A 38 6.72 -1.46 -3.61
C LEU A 38 8.09 -1.15 -3.03
N GLY A 39 9.03 -2.05 -3.22
CA GLY A 39 10.38 -1.89 -2.68
C GLY A 39 11.36 -2.71 -3.49
N ALA A 40 12.14 -3.57 -2.83
CA ALA A 40 13.11 -4.41 -3.50
C ALA A 40 12.46 -5.31 -4.56
N PHE A 41 13.25 -5.71 -5.55
CA PHE A 41 12.75 -6.55 -6.64
C PHE A 41 12.24 -7.91 -6.13
N GLN A 42 12.92 -8.49 -5.15
CA GLN A 42 12.49 -9.73 -4.52
C GLN A 42 12.53 -9.56 -3.00
N PRO A 43 11.51 -8.89 -2.43
CA PRO A 43 11.52 -8.63 -1.00
C PRO A 43 11.40 -9.91 -0.19
N ASP A 44 12.13 -9.97 0.93
CA ASP A 44 12.02 -11.09 1.87
C ASP A 44 10.75 -10.93 2.72
N PRO A 45 10.40 -11.96 3.56
CA PRO A 45 9.19 -11.89 4.37
C PRO A 45 9.12 -10.67 5.30
N GLU A 46 10.23 -10.21 5.85
CA GLU A 46 10.25 -9.04 6.72
C GLU A 46 9.97 -7.76 5.94
N GLU A 47 10.54 -7.63 4.75
CA GLU A 47 10.28 -6.48 3.89
C GLU A 47 8.82 -6.43 3.46
N ILE A 48 8.23 -7.58 3.12
CA ILE A 48 6.82 -7.67 2.77
C ILE A 48 5.94 -7.23 3.93
N ALA A 49 6.26 -7.68 5.15
CA ALA A 49 5.50 -7.27 6.34
C ALA A 49 5.56 -5.76 6.54
N GLU A 50 6.73 -5.16 6.32
CA GLU A 50 6.89 -3.72 6.44
C GLU A 50 6.14 -2.95 5.37
N LEU A 51 6.20 -3.42 4.12
CA LEU A 51 5.44 -2.81 3.02
C LEU A 51 3.95 -2.81 3.31
N ASN A 52 3.42 -3.94 3.75
CA ASN A 52 1.99 -4.05 4.08
C ASN A 52 1.62 -3.16 5.28
N ARG A 53 2.51 -3.05 6.26
CA ARG A 53 2.27 -2.20 7.43
C ARG A 53 2.17 -0.73 7.04
N GLU A 54 3.03 -0.27 6.15
CA GLU A 54 2.99 1.11 5.68
C GLU A 54 1.73 1.40 4.87
N VAL A 55 1.31 0.46 4.01
CA VAL A 55 0.08 0.59 3.24
C VAL A 55 -1.14 0.65 4.17
N TYR A 56 -1.18 -0.22 5.18
CA TYR A 56 -2.25 -0.24 6.16
C TYR A 56 -2.31 1.08 6.94
N ARG A 57 -1.16 1.59 7.33
CA ARG A 57 -1.08 2.88 8.02
C ARG A 57 -1.65 4.00 7.15
N PHE A 58 -1.31 4.03 5.88
CA PHE A 58 -1.80 5.04 4.95
C PHE A 58 -3.32 4.95 4.80
N GLN A 59 -3.85 3.74 4.67
CA GLN A 59 -5.29 3.54 4.60
C GLN A 59 -5.99 4.05 5.86
N ARG A 60 -5.41 3.83 7.02
CA ARG A 60 -5.98 4.31 8.29
C ARG A 60 -5.91 5.81 8.43
N GLU A 61 -4.84 6.43 7.93
CA GLU A 61 -4.65 7.88 8.06
C GLU A 61 -5.45 8.67 7.02
N GLU A 62 -5.80 8.05 5.89
CA GLU A 62 -6.60 8.67 4.84
C GLU A 62 -7.82 7.79 4.51
N PRO A 63 -8.72 7.61 5.47
CA PRO A 63 -9.88 6.76 5.25
C PRO A 63 -10.81 7.34 4.18
N GLY A 64 -11.36 6.48 3.35
CA GLY A 64 -12.23 6.91 2.26
C GLY A 64 -11.50 7.33 1.00
N LEU A 65 -10.22 7.71 1.11
CA LEU A 65 -9.39 8.03 -0.06
C LEU A 65 -8.51 6.86 -0.46
N ILE A 66 -7.82 6.27 0.50
CA ILE A 66 -6.82 5.23 0.26
C ILE A 66 -7.36 3.86 0.62
N GLN A 67 -7.25 2.93 -0.32
CA GLN A 67 -7.53 1.52 -0.11
C GLN A 67 -6.28 0.72 -0.44
N GLY A 68 -5.84 -0.12 0.49
CA GLY A 68 -4.63 -0.90 0.31
C GLY A 68 -4.86 -2.25 -0.34
N TYR A 69 -3.92 -2.67 -1.17
CA TYR A 69 -3.79 -4.05 -1.62
C TYR A 69 -2.77 -4.77 -0.73
N ALA A 70 -3.00 -6.04 -0.46
CA ALA A 70 -2.02 -6.86 0.23
C ALA A 70 -0.90 -7.27 -0.72
N TYR A 71 0.34 -7.16 -0.28
CA TYR A 71 1.50 -7.69 -1.00
C TYR A 71 1.80 -9.07 -0.42
N VAL A 72 1.76 -10.10 -1.27
CA VAL A 72 1.97 -11.49 -0.84
C VAL A 72 2.83 -12.20 -1.88
N ASN A 73 3.83 -12.95 -1.42
CA ASN A 73 4.59 -13.82 -2.29
C ASN A 73 4.16 -15.26 -2.02
N PRO A 74 3.47 -15.93 -2.94
CA PRO A 74 2.96 -17.28 -2.72
C PRO A 74 4.06 -18.33 -2.53
N ASN A 75 5.30 -18.00 -2.89
CA ASN A 75 6.44 -18.92 -2.69
C ASN A 75 7.00 -18.86 -1.27
N HIS A 76 6.61 -17.87 -0.45
CA HIS A 76 7.05 -17.80 0.94
C HIS A 76 6.17 -18.72 1.80
N GLY A 77 6.79 -19.40 2.76
CA GLY A 77 6.06 -20.34 3.62
C GLY A 77 4.98 -19.70 4.49
N ASN A 78 5.08 -18.39 4.74
CA ASN A 78 4.12 -17.64 5.55
C ASN A 78 3.06 -16.89 4.75
N ALA A 79 2.95 -17.16 3.44
CA ALA A 79 2.09 -16.37 2.55
C ALA A 79 0.62 -16.31 3.01
N LEU A 80 0.07 -17.43 3.43
CA LEU A 80 -1.32 -17.48 3.90
C LEU A 80 -1.51 -16.63 5.16
N ALA A 81 -0.58 -16.72 6.11
CA ALA A 81 -0.64 -15.93 7.33
C ALA A 81 -0.55 -14.43 7.04
N VAL A 82 0.29 -14.03 6.08
CA VAL A 82 0.41 -12.64 5.65
C VAL A 82 -0.91 -12.15 5.08
N LEU A 83 -1.52 -12.94 4.19
CA LEU A 83 -2.80 -12.57 3.59
C LEU A 83 -3.89 -12.44 4.64
N GLN A 84 -3.98 -13.38 5.57
CA GLN A 84 -4.97 -13.33 6.64
C GLN A 84 -4.85 -12.07 7.50
N ARG A 85 -3.63 -11.66 7.81
CA ARG A 85 -3.38 -10.42 8.54
C ARG A 85 -3.88 -9.18 7.79
N CYS A 86 -3.66 -9.15 6.48
CA CYS A 86 -4.04 -7.99 5.68
C CYS A 86 -5.54 -7.81 5.57
N VAL A 87 -6.33 -8.89 5.67
CA VAL A 87 -7.78 -8.80 5.55
C VAL A 87 -8.49 -8.67 6.90
N GLU A 88 -7.77 -8.76 7.99
CA GLU A 88 -8.30 -8.49 9.31
C GLU A 88 -8.22 -6.99 9.62
#